data_6674f510782fb740112cb9f5f0290596
#
_entry.id   6674f510782fb740112cb9f5f0290596
#
_cell.length_a   1.000
_cell.length_b   1.000
_cell.length_c   1.000
_cell.angle_alpha   90.00
_cell.angle_beta   90.00
_cell.angle_gamma   90.00
#
_symmetry.space_group_name_H-M   'P 1'
#
loop_
_entity.id
_entity.type
_entity.pdbx_description
1 polymer ?
#
loop_
_entity_poly.entity_id
_entity_poly.type
_entity_poly.pdbx_seq_one_letter_code
_entity_poly.pdbx_strand_id
1 'polypeptide(L)'
;MTSSGDMVGLARGAVRALPRLSSELPSCAVDLSDNTNLWGAPPAALRVLRDAPPEALSRYPSVYSEPLHEAILRYVKLSGVAGVGVVTGCGSDDVLDSTMRAFGAPGDRIVFSSPTFSMVPLLARLNGLDPVAIPLTNAFDVDAERIVDAAAKITYLCAPNNPTATPVSRAAVEYVVANAQGIVLLDEAYAEFAPEVFDQLVERSERLIVARTFSKAFGLAGLRVGFGVGPGELTRIVERARGPYKVSALAERAVLAALDSTADGVDWVRTHAVLAIRNRDQFMLALGQAGFAPLPSSANFVLVPTAHALDIAQRMSARGVMVRSFTGLPLEIDALARTGGSALRIGVGPWDMMQTMLSVLAEVSA
;
A
#
# COMPACT_ATOMS: atom_id res chain seq x y z
N MET A 1 28.35 35.32 -0.21
CA MET A 1 27.43 34.52 0.63
C MET A 1 26.09 34.48 -0.12
N THR A 2 25.78 33.41 -0.80
CA THR A 2 24.49 33.19 -1.46
C THR A 2 23.41 33.07 -0.38
N SER A 3 22.32 33.81 -0.49
CA SER A 3 21.21 33.74 0.47
C SER A 3 20.55 32.36 0.43
N SER A 4 19.99 31.88 1.53
CA SER A 4 19.31 30.56 1.60
C SER A 4 18.15 30.39 0.58
N GLY A 5 17.63 31.49 0.02
CA GLY A 5 16.62 31.50 -1.04
C GLY A 5 17.15 31.08 -2.40
N ASP A 6 18.45 31.22 -2.66
CA ASP A 6 19.09 30.88 -3.93
C ASP A 6 19.27 29.33 -4.08
N MET A 7 19.54 28.64 -2.98
CA MET A 7 19.72 27.17 -2.99
C MET A 7 18.43 26.41 -3.32
N VAL A 8 17.27 26.88 -2.87
CA VAL A 8 15.96 26.27 -3.22
C VAL A 8 15.67 26.42 -4.72
N GLY A 9 16.16 27.50 -5.35
CA GLY A 9 16.05 27.73 -6.78
C GLY A 9 16.76 26.68 -7.64
N LEU A 10 17.80 26.02 -7.11
CA LEU A 10 18.54 24.97 -7.82
C LEU A 10 17.79 23.63 -7.88
N ALA A 11 16.80 23.40 -7.01
CA ALA A 11 16.03 22.16 -7.02
C ALA A 11 15.10 22.11 -8.25
N ARG A 12 14.85 20.90 -8.75
CA ARG A 12 13.88 20.66 -9.83
C ARG A 12 12.51 21.24 -9.43
N GLY A 13 11.78 21.85 -10.36
CA GLY A 13 10.46 22.44 -10.12
C GLY A 13 9.46 21.45 -9.49
N ALA A 14 9.45 20.22 -9.95
CA ALA A 14 8.64 19.14 -9.40
C ALA A 14 8.94 18.88 -7.91
N VAL A 15 10.21 18.93 -7.50
CA VAL A 15 10.62 18.73 -6.10
C VAL A 15 10.23 19.92 -5.22
N ARG A 16 10.37 21.15 -5.75
CA ARG A 16 9.99 22.39 -5.02
C ARG A 16 8.48 22.47 -4.74
N ALA A 17 7.68 21.88 -5.64
CA ALA A 17 6.21 21.87 -5.53
C ALA A 17 5.68 20.79 -4.55
N LEU A 18 6.54 19.88 -4.06
CA LEU A 18 6.11 18.83 -3.16
C LEU A 18 5.87 19.38 -1.74
N PRO A 19 4.80 18.94 -1.08
CA PRO A 19 4.62 19.23 0.33
C PRO A 19 5.74 18.59 1.16
N ARG A 20 6.19 19.29 2.19
CA ARG A 20 7.09 18.69 3.17
C ARG A 20 6.33 17.59 3.92
N LEU A 21 6.83 16.38 3.87
CA LEU A 21 6.27 15.29 4.67
C LEU A 21 6.55 15.58 6.15
N SER A 22 5.50 15.66 6.97
CA SER A 22 5.65 15.76 8.42
C SER A 22 6.08 14.41 8.97
N SER A 23 7.19 14.38 9.70
CA SER A 23 7.75 13.17 10.28
C SER A 23 7.34 12.91 11.73
N GLU A 24 6.78 13.91 12.40
CA GLU A 24 6.48 13.81 13.83
C GLU A 24 4.97 13.61 14.03
N LEU A 25 4.57 12.37 14.21
CA LEU A 25 3.28 12.05 14.79
C LEU A 25 3.43 12.00 16.32
N PRO A 26 2.48 12.59 17.08
CA PRO A 26 2.51 12.48 18.53
C PRO A 26 2.44 10.99 18.93
N SER A 27 3.19 10.61 19.95
CA SER A 27 3.11 9.26 20.52
C SER A 27 1.72 9.07 21.14
N CYS A 28 0.97 8.09 20.66
CA CYS A 28 -0.35 7.72 21.17
C CYS A 28 -0.31 6.30 21.74
N ALA A 29 -1.12 6.06 22.74
CA ALA A 29 -1.24 4.73 23.36
C ALA A 29 -1.83 3.70 22.36
N VAL A 30 -2.76 4.15 21.51
CA VAL A 30 -3.37 3.34 20.45
C VAL A 30 -3.21 4.08 19.13
N ASP A 31 -2.31 3.60 18.26
CA ASP A 31 -2.10 4.16 16.93
C ASP A 31 -2.71 3.28 15.84
N LEU A 32 -3.79 3.78 15.23
CA LEU A 32 -4.55 3.13 14.16
C LEU A 32 -4.42 3.91 12.82
N SER A 33 -3.38 4.75 12.67
CA SER A 33 -3.30 5.73 11.58
C SER A 33 -2.62 5.23 10.31
N ASP A 34 -1.72 4.23 10.37
CA ASP A 34 -0.81 3.86 9.27
C ASP A 34 -1.00 2.44 8.70
N ASN A 35 -2.04 1.73 9.14
CA ASN A 35 -2.40 0.39 8.66
C ASN A 35 -1.29 -0.66 8.85
N THR A 36 -0.48 -0.55 9.88
CA THR A 36 0.50 -1.57 10.26
C THR A 36 -0.16 -2.79 10.91
N ASN A 37 0.58 -3.89 11.04
CA ASN A 37 0.10 -5.05 11.77
C ASN A 37 0.28 -4.83 13.28
N LEU A 38 -0.81 -4.61 14.00
CA LEU A 38 -0.80 -4.29 15.42
C LEU A 38 -0.65 -5.52 16.33
N TRP A 39 -0.63 -6.73 15.77
CA TRP A 39 -0.23 -7.97 16.48
C TRP A 39 1.28 -8.17 16.49
N GLY A 40 2.04 -7.38 15.70
CA GLY A 40 3.49 -7.44 15.61
C GLY A 40 4.00 -8.15 14.36
N ALA A 41 5.16 -8.81 14.48
CA ALA A 41 5.83 -9.51 13.39
C ALA A 41 5.89 -11.02 13.67
N PRO A 42 6.05 -11.88 12.63
CA PRO A 42 6.19 -13.32 12.79
C PRO A 42 7.35 -13.66 13.73
N PRO A 43 7.17 -14.58 14.70
CA PRO A 43 8.23 -14.95 15.62
C PRO A 43 9.50 -15.48 14.93
N ALA A 44 9.36 -16.15 13.79
CA ALA A 44 10.48 -16.60 12.97
C ALA A 44 11.37 -15.42 12.50
N ALA A 45 10.74 -14.32 12.02
CA ALA A 45 11.47 -13.12 11.62
C ALA A 45 12.21 -12.46 12.79
N LEU A 46 11.55 -12.37 13.95
CA LEU A 46 12.16 -11.80 15.16
C LEU A 46 13.37 -12.63 15.63
N ARG A 47 13.30 -13.96 15.55
CA ARG A 47 14.42 -14.84 15.91
C ARG A 47 15.65 -14.59 15.04
N VAL A 48 15.49 -14.62 13.71
CA VAL A 48 16.64 -14.46 12.81
C VAL A 48 17.26 -13.07 12.86
N LEU A 49 16.49 -12.05 13.26
CA LEU A 49 17.04 -10.71 13.48
C LEU A 49 17.88 -10.66 14.78
N ARG A 50 17.41 -11.28 15.86
CA ARG A 50 18.15 -11.37 17.13
C ARG A 50 19.44 -12.15 16.98
N ASP A 51 19.38 -13.27 16.23
CA ASP A 51 20.48 -14.20 16.05
C ASP A 51 21.32 -13.89 14.79
N ALA A 52 21.22 -12.66 14.27
CA ALA A 52 21.93 -12.25 13.07
C ALA A 52 23.45 -12.19 13.32
N PRO A 53 24.26 -12.81 12.44
CA PRO A 53 25.71 -12.77 12.59
C PRO A 53 26.24 -11.36 12.27
N PRO A 54 27.39 -10.95 12.84
CA PRO A 54 28.00 -9.64 12.64
C PRO A 54 28.19 -9.29 11.14
N GLU A 55 28.46 -10.27 10.31
CA GLU A 55 28.67 -10.13 8.86
C GLU A 55 27.40 -9.62 8.14
N ALA A 56 26.22 -9.90 8.67
CA ALA A 56 24.96 -9.38 8.13
C ALA A 56 24.84 -7.84 8.25
N LEU A 57 25.65 -7.22 9.13
CA LEU A 57 25.73 -5.76 9.26
C LEU A 57 26.91 -5.17 8.48
N SER A 58 28.04 -5.88 8.39
CA SER A 58 29.29 -5.35 7.87
C SER A 58 29.51 -5.59 6.38
N ARG A 59 28.70 -6.44 5.74
CA ARG A 59 28.81 -6.76 4.32
C ARG A 59 27.59 -6.29 3.54
N TYR A 60 27.81 -5.95 2.25
CA TYR A 60 26.70 -5.68 1.34
C TYR A 60 25.82 -6.93 1.15
N PRO A 61 24.50 -6.77 1.05
CA PRO A 61 23.61 -7.85 0.66
C PRO A 61 23.81 -8.25 -0.81
N SER A 62 23.12 -9.30 -1.24
CA SER A 62 23.02 -9.62 -2.67
C SER A 62 22.33 -8.50 -3.44
N VAL A 63 22.80 -8.19 -4.65
CA VAL A 63 22.11 -7.24 -5.54
C VAL A 63 20.75 -7.81 -5.96
N TYR A 64 20.77 -9.09 -6.31
CA TYR A 64 19.58 -9.89 -6.64
C TYR A 64 19.62 -11.16 -5.79
N SER A 65 18.66 -11.32 -4.91
CA SER A 65 18.60 -12.49 -4.04
C SER A 65 17.73 -13.58 -4.67
N GLU A 66 18.36 -14.54 -5.34
CA GLU A 66 17.65 -15.72 -5.87
C GLU A 66 16.83 -16.46 -4.80
N PRO A 67 17.37 -16.71 -3.58
CA PRO A 67 16.56 -17.34 -2.52
C PRO A 67 15.29 -16.55 -2.16
N LEU A 68 15.38 -15.21 -2.13
CA LEU A 68 14.23 -14.36 -1.85
C LEU A 68 13.22 -14.38 -3.00
N HIS A 69 13.69 -14.31 -4.26
CA HIS A 69 12.83 -14.39 -5.44
C HIS A 69 12.07 -15.73 -5.49
N GLU A 70 12.75 -16.85 -5.26
CA GLU A 70 12.13 -18.17 -5.21
C GLU A 70 11.10 -18.27 -4.06
N ALA A 71 11.43 -17.75 -2.87
CA ALA A 71 10.50 -17.75 -1.74
C ALA A 71 9.24 -16.94 -2.03
N ILE A 72 9.39 -15.77 -2.68
CA ILE A 72 8.27 -14.94 -3.13
C ILE A 72 7.42 -15.68 -4.15
N LEU A 73 8.03 -16.29 -5.19
CA LEU A 73 7.27 -17.04 -6.21
C LEU A 73 6.50 -18.23 -5.59
N ARG A 74 7.09 -18.93 -4.62
CA ARG A 74 6.38 -19.98 -3.87
C ARG A 74 5.21 -19.41 -3.09
N TYR A 75 5.39 -18.28 -2.43
CA TYR A 75 4.35 -17.62 -1.64
C TYR A 75 3.15 -17.21 -2.49
N VAL A 76 3.38 -16.58 -3.64
CA VAL A 76 2.30 -16.18 -4.57
C VAL A 76 1.86 -17.30 -5.51
N LYS A 77 2.36 -18.54 -5.33
CA LYS A 77 2.00 -19.75 -6.11
C LYS A 77 2.32 -19.65 -7.61
N LEU A 78 3.39 -18.93 -7.94
CA LEU A 78 3.92 -18.78 -9.30
C LEU A 78 5.27 -19.49 -9.49
N SER A 79 5.67 -20.32 -8.53
CA SER A 79 6.90 -21.10 -8.61
C SER A 79 6.83 -22.11 -9.77
N GLY A 80 7.86 -22.11 -10.62
CA GLY A 80 7.92 -22.96 -11.80
C GLY A 80 7.14 -22.46 -13.02
N VAL A 81 6.42 -21.33 -12.90
CA VAL A 81 5.76 -20.69 -14.05
C VAL A 81 6.81 -20.05 -14.94
N ALA A 82 6.91 -20.54 -16.19
CA ALA A 82 7.88 -20.05 -17.14
C ALA A 82 7.63 -18.57 -17.49
N GLY A 83 8.71 -17.80 -17.58
CA GLY A 83 8.64 -16.41 -18.00
C GLY A 83 8.18 -15.41 -16.93
N VAL A 84 7.82 -15.86 -15.72
CA VAL A 84 7.51 -14.97 -14.58
C VAL A 84 8.80 -14.64 -13.82
N GLY A 85 8.92 -13.39 -13.39
CA GLY A 85 10.04 -12.88 -12.60
C GLY A 85 9.59 -12.07 -11.40
N VAL A 86 10.55 -11.74 -10.55
CA VAL A 86 10.37 -10.94 -9.33
C VAL A 86 11.26 -9.71 -9.38
N VAL A 87 10.77 -8.59 -8.88
CA VAL A 87 11.56 -7.43 -8.50
C VAL A 87 11.35 -7.16 -7.02
N THR A 88 12.42 -6.87 -6.28
CA THR A 88 12.34 -6.51 -4.85
C THR A 88 12.76 -5.07 -4.64
N GLY A 89 12.27 -4.41 -3.60
CA GLY A 89 12.57 -3.00 -3.33
C GLY A 89 12.48 -2.60 -1.86
N CYS A 90 12.86 -1.37 -1.58
CA CYS A 90 12.71 -0.72 -0.27
C CYS A 90 11.23 -0.39 0.02
N GLY A 91 10.42 -1.43 0.27
CA GLY A 91 8.96 -1.39 0.28
C GLY A 91 8.38 -1.50 -1.13
N SER A 92 7.05 -1.68 -1.22
CA SER A 92 6.36 -1.59 -2.51
C SER A 92 6.50 -0.20 -3.15
N ASP A 93 6.67 0.86 -2.35
CA ASP A 93 6.90 2.22 -2.85
C ASP A 93 8.08 2.29 -3.82
N ASP A 94 9.18 1.59 -3.52
CA ASP A 94 10.36 1.53 -4.41
C ASP A 94 10.08 0.72 -5.70
N VAL A 95 9.23 -0.29 -5.63
CA VAL A 95 8.75 -1.02 -6.82
C VAL A 95 7.90 -0.11 -7.70
N LEU A 96 6.97 0.65 -7.10
CA LEU A 96 6.12 1.62 -7.80
C LEU A 96 6.99 2.70 -8.47
N ASP A 97 7.88 3.35 -7.71
CA ASP A 97 8.78 4.40 -8.19
C ASP A 97 9.70 3.89 -9.30
N SER A 98 10.31 2.71 -9.10
CA SER A 98 11.22 2.12 -10.08
C SER A 98 10.50 1.70 -11.36
N THR A 99 9.25 1.26 -11.28
CA THR A 99 8.41 0.97 -12.46
C THR A 99 8.10 2.27 -13.23
N MET A 100 7.72 3.34 -12.54
CA MET A 100 7.49 4.64 -13.17
C MET A 100 8.76 5.16 -13.86
N ARG A 101 9.91 5.04 -13.21
CA ARG A 101 11.22 5.42 -13.74
C ARG A 101 11.67 4.56 -14.92
N ALA A 102 11.30 3.28 -14.93
CA ALA A 102 11.70 2.34 -15.98
C ALA A 102 10.93 2.54 -17.29
N PHE A 103 9.66 2.92 -17.21
CA PHE A 103 8.76 2.93 -18.36
C PHE A 103 8.23 4.31 -18.74
N GLY A 104 8.30 5.29 -17.85
CA GLY A 104 7.82 6.64 -18.09
C GLY A 104 8.94 7.61 -18.45
N ALA A 105 8.74 8.39 -19.49
CA ALA A 105 9.55 9.55 -19.86
C ALA A 105 8.87 10.85 -19.35
N PRO A 106 9.62 11.96 -19.16
CA PRO A 106 9.03 13.23 -18.79
C PRO A 106 7.91 13.65 -19.76
N GLY A 107 6.72 13.96 -19.21
CA GLY A 107 5.52 14.31 -19.98
C GLY A 107 4.64 13.11 -20.34
N ASP A 108 5.07 11.88 -20.13
CA ASP A 108 4.18 10.73 -20.25
C ASP A 108 3.10 10.73 -19.16
N ARG A 109 1.91 10.26 -19.51
CA ARG A 109 0.79 10.18 -18.55
C ARG A 109 0.82 8.89 -17.74
N ILE A 110 0.51 9.01 -16.45
CA ILE A 110 0.10 7.92 -15.58
C ILE A 110 -1.35 8.14 -15.17
N VAL A 111 -2.22 7.17 -15.40
CA VAL A 111 -3.63 7.21 -15.00
C VAL A 111 -3.85 6.33 -13.77
N PHE A 112 -4.72 6.77 -12.87
CA PHE A 112 -5.11 6.05 -11.67
C PHE A 112 -6.51 6.43 -11.20
N SER A 113 -7.15 5.53 -10.44
CA SER A 113 -8.43 5.84 -9.79
C SER A 113 -8.26 6.80 -8.62
N SER A 114 -9.23 7.70 -8.39
CA SER A 114 -9.21 8.65 -7.27
C SER A 114 -10.47 8.49 -6.40
N PRO A 115 -10.32 8.44 -5.05
CA PRO A 115 -9.08 8.53 -4.30
C PRO A 115 -8.28 7.21 -4.38
N THR A 116 -6.95 7.31 -4.27
CA THR A 116 -6.06 6.15 -4.16
C THR A 116 -4.85 6.47 -3.26
N PHE A 117 -3.85 5.60 -3.22
CA PHE A 117 -2.64 5.79 -2.42
C PHE A 117 -1.93 7.10 -2.79
N SER A 118 -1.84 7.99 -1.82
CA SER A 118 -1.41 9.39 -2.03
C SER A 118 0.03 9.55 -2.54
N MET A 119 0.87 8.51 -2.39
CA MET A 119 2.23 8.53 -2.92
C MET A 119 2.26 8.41 -4.45
N VAL A 120 1.23 7.84 -5.09
CA VAL A 120 1.23 7.63 -6.56
C VAL A 120 1.35 8.93 -7.34
N PRO A 121 0.49 9.95 -7.16
CA PRO A 121 0.67 11.22 -7.86
C PRO A 121 1.96 11.95 -7.47
N LEU A 122 2.49 11.73 -6.28
CA LEU A 122 3.75 12.29 -5.81
C LEU A 122 4.94 11.66 -6.54
N LEU A 123 5.01 10.32 -6.58
CA LEU A 123 6.05 9.58 -7.29
C LEU A 123 5.99 9.86 -8.80
N ALA A 124 4.78 9.97 -9.37
CA ALA A 124 4.59 10.35 -10.76
C ALA A 124 5.29 11.69 -11.07
N ARG A 125 4.99 12.73 -10.31
CA ARG A 125 5.61 14.06 -10.49
C ARG A 125 7.13 14.03 -10.26
N LEU A 126 7.62 13.25 -9.30
CA LEU A 126 9.07 13.07 -9.08
C LEU A 126 9.77 12.47 -10.29
N ASN A 127 9.10 11.57 -11.01
CA ASN A 127 9.59 10.97 -12.24
C ASN A 127 9.30 11.82 -13.49
N GLY A 128 8.66 12.98 -13.34
CA GLY A 128 8.33 13.88 -14.45
C GLY A 128 7.10 13.45 -15.24
N LEU A 129 6.30 12.54 -14.72
CA LEU A 129 5.05 12.08 -15.34
C LEU A 129 3.90 13.03 -15.02
N ASP A 130 2.90 13.05 -15.91
CA ASP A 130 1.67 13.79 -15.74
C ASP A 130 0.58 12.88 -15.12
N PRO A 131 0.22 13.08 -13.83
CA PRO A 131 -0.78 12.27 -13.16
C PRO A 131 -2.20 12.64 -13.60
N VAL A 132 -2.95 11.63 -14.08
CA VAL A 132 -4.35 11.74 -14.51
C VAL A 132 -5.22 10.95 -13.52
N ALA A 133 -6.05 11.64 -12.76
CA ALA A 133 -6.95 11.04 -11.80
C ALA A 133 -8.34 10.84 -12.40
N ILE A 134 -8.86 9.62 -12.34
CA ILE A 134 -10.23 9.27 -12.71
C ILE A 134 -10.99 8.92 -11.43
N PRO A 135 -12.11 9.59 -11.10
CA PRO A 135 -12.89 9.24 -9.92
C PRO A 135 -13.32 7.77 -9.95
N LEU A 136 -13.30 7.10 -8.79
CA LEU A 136 -13.98 5.83 -8.62
C LEU A 136 -15.47 6.02 -8.91
N THR A 137 -16.16 4.94 -9.25
CA THR A 137 -17.62 4.93 -9.40
C THR A 137 -18.31 5.16 -8.04
N ASN A 138 -19.62 5.44 -8.04
CA ASN A 138 -20.40 5.52 -6.80
C ASN A 138 -20.43 4.21 -5.98
N ALA A 139 -20.10 3.08 -6.61
CA ALA A 139 -19.88 1.80 -5.93
C ALA A 139 -18.46 1.64 -5.37
N PHE A 140 -17.61 2.66 -5.48
CA PHE A 140 -16.19 2.64 -5.14
C PHE A 140 -15.36 1.62 -5.93
N ASP A 141 -15.83 1.22 -7.10
CA ASP A 141 -15.08 0.40 -8.05
C ASP A 141 -14.35 1.28 -9.08
N VAL A 142 -13.40 0.68 -9.79
CA VAL A 142 -12.67 1.32 -10.87
C VAL A 142 -13.60 1.57 -12.07
N ASP A 143 -13.60 2.79 -12.61
CA ASP A 143 -14.19 3.10 -13.90
C ASP A 143 -13.22 2.64 -15.01
N ALA A 144 -13.31 1.35 -15.34
CA ALA A 144 -12.33 0.68 -16.18
C ALA A 144 -12.28 1.23 -17.60
N GLU A 145 -13.43 1.66 -18.16
CA GLU A 145 -13.50 2.25 -19.51
C GLU A 145 -12.77 3.60 -19.51
N ARG A 146 -13.08 4.50 -18.57
CA ARG A 146 -12.42 5.80 -18.50
C ARG A 146 -10.91 5.69 -18.20
N ILE A 147 -10.50 4.70 -17.41
CA ILE A 147 -9.08 4.41 -17.14
C ILE A 147 -8.38 4.02 -18.47
N VAL A 148 -8.96 3.12 -19.26
CA VAL A 148 -8.40 2.69 -20.55
C VAL A 148 -8.40 3.82 -21.57
N ASP A 149 -9.49 4.59 -21.67
CA ASP A 149 -9.65 5.72 -22.60
C ASP A 149 -8.64 6.85 -22.34
N ALA A 150 -8.09 6.95 -21.14
CA ALA A 150 -7.01 7.88 -20.83
C ALA A 150 -5.73 7.60 -21.64
N ALA A 151 -5.60 6.41 -22.23
CA ALA A 151 -4.48 5.99 -23.10
C ALA A 151 -3.10 6.36 -22.51
N ALA A 152 -2.90 6.08 -21.22
CA ALA A 152 -1.70 6.46 -20.48
C ALA A 152 -0.56 5.46 -20.71
N LYS A 153 0.68 5.94 -20.54
CA LYS A 153 1.89 5.11 -20.59
C LYS A 153 1.96 4.12 -19.43
N ILE A 154 1.42 4.53 -18.26
CA ILE A 154 1.32 3.69 -17.07
C ILE A 154 -0.10 3.80 -16.54
N THR A 155 -0.70 2.67 -16.19
CA THR A 155 -1.98 2.58 -15.49
C THR A 155 -1.74 2.01 -14.12
N TYR A 156 -2.12 2.73 -13.06
CA TYR A 156 -2.02 2.26 -11.68
C TYR A 156 -3.39 1.91 -11.14
N LEU A 157 -3.51 0.72 -10.57
CA LEU A 157 -4.67 0.24 -9.84
C LEU A 157 -4.26 -0.16 -8.43
N CYS A 158 -5.13 0.03 -7.42
CA CYS A 158 -4.90 -0.40 -6.05
C CYS A 158 -6.07 -1.31 -5.61
N ALA A 159 -5.79 -2.56 -5.33
CA ALA A 159 -6.81 -3.58 -5.03
C ALA A 159 -6.38 -4.52 -3.89
N PRO A 160 -6.98 -4.41 -2.69
CA PRO A 160 -7.98 -3.42 -2.23
C PRO A 160 -7.46 -1.99 -2.21
N ASN A 161 -8.35 -1.04 -2.48
CA ASN A 161 -7.94 0.35 -2.63
C ASN A 161 -7.62 1.04 -1.29
N ASN A 162 -6.64 1.90 -1.27
CA ASN A 162 -6.32 2.78 -0.15
C ASN A 162 -6.53 4.25 -0.60
N PRO A 163 -7.39 5.06 0.05
CA PRO A 163 -7.85 4.92 1.43
C PRO A 163 -9.24 4.29 1.62
N THR A 164 -9.95 3.88 0.58
CA THR A 164 -11.35 3.44 0.69
C THR A 164 -11.52 2.06 1.34
N ALA A 165 -10.48 1.22 1.34
CA ALA A 165 -10.50 -0.18 1.74
C ALA A 165 -11.37 -1.08 0.85
N THR A 166 -12.06 -0.51 -0.13
CA THR A 166 -13.01 -1.24 -0.98
C THR A 166 -12.30 -2.23 -1.90
N PRO A 167 -12.92 -3.39 -2.18
CA PRO A 167 -12.43 -4.28 -3.23
C PRO A 167 -12.55 -3.61 -4.60
N VAL A 168 -11.75 -4.05 -5.54
CA VAL A 168 -11.91 -3.75 -6.96
C VAL A 168 -12.45 -5.01 -7.63
N SER A 169 -13.46 -4.86 -8.49
CA SER A 169 -14.05 -6.01 -9.15
C SER A 169 -13.08 -6.68 -10.11
N ARG A 170 -13.14 -8.03 -10.19
CA ARG A 170 -12.35 -8.82 -11.13
C ARG A 170 -12.56 -8.34 -12.56
N ALA A 171 -13.81 -8.07 -12.93
CA ALA A 171 -14.15 -7.59 -14.27
C ALA A 171 -13.43 -6.29 -14.64
N ALA A 172 -13.35 -5.33 -13.69
CA ALA A 172 -12.66 -4.07 -13.92
C ALA A 172 -11.14 -4.29 -14.08
N VAL A 173 -10.52 -5.10 -13.19
CA VAL A 173 -9.08 -5.41 -13.27
C VAL A 173 -8.75 -6.11 -14.58
N GLU A 174 -9.49 -7.17 -14.95
CA GLU A 174 -9.26 -7.94 -16.17
C GLU A 174 -9.47 -7.07 -17.42
N TYR A 175 -10.50 -6.20 -17.42
CA TYR A 175 -10.73 -5.28 -18.53
C TYR A 175 -9.55 -4.31 -18.72
N VAL A 176 -9.06 -3.70 -17.64
CA VAL A 176 -7.90 -2.79 -17.70
C VAL A 176 -6.64 -3.54 -18.14
N VAL A 177 -6.37 -4.72 -17.57
CA VAL A 177 -5.18 -5.53 -17.94
C VAL A 177 -5.20 -5.92 -19.41
N ALA A 178 -6.37 -6.23 -19.97
CA ALA A 178 -6.52 -6.63 -21.37
C ALA A 178 -6.41 -5.43 -22.33
N ASN A 179 -6.89 -4.25 -21.97
CA ASN A 179 -7.10 -3.14 -22.90
C ASN A 179 -6.15 -1.94 -22.68
N ALA A 180 -5.46 -1.83 -21.55
CA ALA A 180 -4.49 -0.75 -21.33
C ALA A 180 -3.35 -0.81 -22.35
N GLN A 181 -3.00 0.35 -22.92
CA GLN A 181 -1.96 0.45 -23.95
C GLN A 181 -0.55 0.36 -23.40
N GLY A 182 -0.34 0.81 -22.15
CA GLY A 182 0.94 0.85 -21.46
C GLY A 182 1.12 -0.24 -20.43
N ILE A 183 2.01 0.00 -19.46
CA ILE A 183 2.25 -0.89 -18.32
C ILE A 183 1.09 -0.76 -17.34
N VAL A 184 0.56 -1.89 -16.87
CA VAL A 184 -0.38 -1.95 -15.77
C VAL A 184 0.37 -2.27 -14.48
N LEU A 185 0.29 -1.38 -13.51
CA LEU A 185 0.89 -1.52 -12.18
C LEU A 185 -0.24 -1.70 -11.17
N LEU A 186 -0.43 -2.94 -10.73
CA LEU A 186 -1.47 -3.32 -9.79
C LEU A 186 -0.87 -3.44 -8.38
N ASP A 187 -1.32 -2.59 -7.48
CA ASP A 187 -0.88 -2.57 -6.08
C ASP A 187 -1.82 -3.42 -5.22
N GLU A 188 -1.31 -4.55 -4.77
CA GLU A 188 -1.97 -5.49 -3.87
C GLU A 188 -1.40 -5.46 -2.46
N ALA A 189 -1.07 -4.28 -1.93
CA ALA A 189 -0.49 -4.15 -0.59
C ALA A 189 -1.35 -4.75 0.54
N TYR A 190 -2.63 -5.00 0.28
CA TYR A 190 -3.59 -5.56 1.25
C TYR A 190 -4.14 -6.92 0.83
N ALA A 191 -3.47 -7.63 -0.06
CA ALA A 191 -3.88 -8.92 -0.64
C ALA A 191 -4.29 -9.97 0.39
N GLU A 192 -3.56 -10.05 1.52
CA GLU A 192 -3.79 -11.06 2.56
C GLU A 192 -5.11 -10.88 3.31
N PHE A 193 -5.76 -9.71 3.19
CA PHE A 193 -7.07 -9.39 3.80
C PHE A 193 -8.21 -9.44 2.79
N ALA A 194 -7.90 -9.58 1.51
CA ALA A 194 -8.85 -9.55 0.42
C ALA A 194 -9.43 -10.95 0.13
N PRO A 195 -10.69 -11.05 -0.27
CA PRO A 195 -11.27 -12.32 -0.71
C PRO A 195 -10.72 -12.79 -2.05
N GLU A 196 -10.14 -11.88 -2.83
CA GLU A 196 -9.64 -12.12 -4.17
C GLU A 196 -8.31 -11.40 -4.41
N VAL A 197 -7.41 -12.06 -5.13
CA VAL A 197 -6.10 -11.56 -5.54
C VAL A 197 -5.89 -11.78 -7.04
N PHE A 198 -5.00 -11.01 -7.65
CA PHE A 198 -4.84 -10.92 -9.09
C PHE A 198 -3.44 -11.28 -9.60
N ASP A 199 -2.53 -11.68 -8.73
CA ASP A 199 -1.15 -12.03 -9.10
C ASP A 199 -1.06 -13.11 -10.19
N GLN A 200 -2.04 -14.02 -10.27
CA GLN A 200 -2.11 -15.03 -11.32
C GLN A 200 -2.35 -14.44 -12.74
N LEU A 201 -2.83 -13.17 -12.84
CA LEU A 201 -3.01 -12.54 -14.15
C LEU A 201 -1.68 -12.26 -14.88
N VAL A 202 -0.54 -12.28 -14.17
CA VAL A 202 0.78 -12.11 -14.79
C VAL A 202 1.12 -13.23 -15.78
N GLU A 203 0.50 -14.41 -15.65
CA GLU A 203 0.66 -15.52 -16.58
C GLU A 203 0.04 -15.23 -17.96
N ARG A 204 -0.89 -14.30 -18.02
CA ARG A 204 -1.70 -13.99 -19.22
C ARG A 204 -1.47 -12.57 -19.75
N SER A 205 -0.57 -11.80 -19.13
CA SER A 205 -0.31 -10.41 -19.51
C SER A 205 1.19 -10.12 -19.61
N GLU A 206 1.62 -9.61 -20.73
CA GLU A 206 3.00 -9.18 -20.96
C GLU A 206 3.31 -7.80 -20.35
N ARG A 207 2.31 -7.10 -19.80
CA ARG A 207 2.39 -5.70 -19.36
C ARG A 207 2.01 -5.47 -17.91
N LEU A 208 1.67 -6.53 -17.17
CA LEU A 208 1.24 -6.44 -15.79
C LEU A 208 2.41 -6.64 -14.82
N ILE A 209 2.53 -5.71 -13.87
CA ILE A 209 3.33 -5.89 -12.65
C ILE A 209 2.39 -5.80 -11.46
N VAL A 210 2.36 -6.84 -10.64
CA VAL A 210 1.61 -6.85 -9.37
C VAL A 210 2.58 -6.56 -8.24
N ALA A 211 2.39 -5.44 -7.55
CA ALA A 211 3.21 -5.01 -6.43
C ALA A 211 2.59 -5.44 -5.09
N ARG A 212 3.41 -5.97 -4.18
CA ARG A 212 3.04 -6.37 -2.81
C ARG A 212 4.06 -5.90 -1.80
N THR A 213 3.70 -5.95 -0.52
CA THR A 213 4.54 -5.47 0.57
C THR A 213 4.56 -6.42 1.77
N PHE A 214 5.69 -6.48 2.46
CA PHE A 214 5.79 -7.13 3.77
C PHE A 214 5.46 -6.17 4.94
N SER A 215 5.05 -4.94 4.65
CA SER A 215 4.75 -3.91 5.66
C SER A 215 3.41 -4.10 6.37
N LYS A 216 2.43 -4.79 5.73
CA LYS A 216 1.05 -4.89 6.23
C LYS A 216 0.82 -6.21 6.95
N ALA A 217 0.30 -7.24 6.30
CA ALA A 217 -0.01 -8.52 6.94
C ALA A 217 1.19 -9.16 7.63
N PHE A 218 2.38 -9.01 7.07
CA PHE A 218 3.62 -9.55 7.65
C PHE A 218 4.17 -8.78 8.87
N GLY A 219 3.69 -7.57 9.15
CA GLY A 219 4.16 -6.79 10.29
C GLY A 219 5.62 -6.34 10.22
N LEU A 220 6.21 -6.30 9.02
CA LEU A 220 7.61 -5.96 8.79
C LEU A 220 7.81 -4.54 8.22
N ALA A 221 6.90 -3.61 8.54
CA ALA A 221 6.91 -2.25 8.01
C ALA A 221 8.25 -1.52 8.23
N GLY A 222 8.87 -1.72 9.40
CA GLY A 222 10.16 -1.14 9.76
C GLY A 222 11.35 -1.68 8.95
N LEU A 223 11.22 -2.85 8.33
CA LEU A 223 12.29 -3.45 7.52
C LEU A 223 12.29 -2.97 6.07
N ARG A 224 11.23 -2.29 5.64
CA ARG A 224 11.15 -1.70 4.30
C ARG A 224 11.41 -2.71 3.19
N VAL A 225 10.61 -3.76 3.08
CA VAL A 225 10.66 -4.74 1.98
C VAL A 225 9.32 -4.81 1.27
N GLY A 226 9.38 -4.76 -0.05
CA GLY A 226 8.27 -5.04 -0.95
C GLY A 226 8.77 -5.75 -2.19
N PHE A 227 7.86 -6.22 -3.00
CA PHE A 227 8.17 -6.91 -4.23
C PHE A 227 7.12 -6.65 -5.31
N GLY A 228 7.52 -6.90 -6.56
CA GLY A 228 6.63 -6.98 -7.71
C GLY A 228 6.82 -8.31 -8.42
N VAL A 229 5.73 -8.89 -8.91
CA VAL A 229 5.75 -10.06 -9.79
C VAL A 229 5.19 -9.68 -11.15
N GLY A 230 5.75 -10.24 -12.22
CA GLY A 230 5.33 -9.94 -13.58
C GLY A 230 6.16 -10.71 -14.61
N PRO A 231 5.99 -10.45 -15.91
CA PRO A 231 6.85 -11.01 -16.94
C PRO A 231 8.33 -10.75 -16.63
N GLY A 232 9.16 -11.78 -16.78
CA GLY A 232 10.58 -11.70 -16.41
C GLY A 232 11.39 -10.64 -17.16
N GLU A 233 10.96 -10.25 -18.36
CA GLU A 233 11.57 -9.13 -19.07
C GLU A 233 11.23 -7.79 -18.40
N LEU A 234 9.97 -7.58 -18.00
CA LEU A 234 9.57 -6.35 -17.32
C LEU A 234 10.24 -6.23 -15.95
N THR A 235 10.22 -7.30 -15.16
CA THR A 235 10.84 -7.27 -13.83
C THR A 235 12.34 -6.99 -13.91
N ARG A 236 13.06 -7.54 -14.89
CA ARG A 236 14.48 -7.23 -15.12
C ARG A 236 14.72 -5.77 -15.54
N ILE A 237 13.81 -5.16 -16.30
CA ILE A 237 13.89 -3.73 -16.64
C ILE A 237 13.72 -2.87 -15.38
N VAL A 238 12.73 -3.18 -14.55
CA VAL A 238 12.50 -2.48 -13.26
C VAL A 238 13.70 -2.66 -12.33
N GLU A 239 14.26 -3.87 -12.25
CA GLU A 239 15.48 -4.16 -11.48
C GLU A 239 16.67 -3.25 -11.88
N ARG A 240 16.84 -2.97 -13.17
CA ARG A 240 17.88 -2.03 -13.65
C ARG A 240 17.59 -0.59 -13.21
N ALA A 241 16.32 -0.18 -13.19
CA ALA A 241 15.91 1.17 -12.81
C ALA A 241 15.97 1.42 -11.29
N ARG A 242 15.75 0.39 -10.47
CA ARG A 242 15.72 0.56 -9.00
C ARG A 242 17.10 0.80 -8.37
N GLY A 243 18.17 0.40 -9.04
CA GLY A 243 19.53 0.44 -8.49
C GLY A 243 19.84 -0.71 -7.52
N PRO A 244 21.11 -0.89 -7.15
CA PRO A 244 21.58 -2.02 -6.35
C PRO A 244 21.25 -1.87 -4.85
N TYR A 245 21.31 -3.00 -4.12
CA TYR A 245 21.32 -3.07 -2.64
C TYR A 245 20.10 -2.45 -1.93
N LYS A 246 18.92 -2.51 -2.54
CA LYS A 246 17.71 -1.90 -2.00
C LYS A 246 17.12 -2.64 -0.80
N VAL A 247 17.32 -3.96 -0.73
CA VAL A 247 16.92 -4.80 0.40
C VAL A 247 18.15 -5.11 1.23
N SER A 248 18.14 -4.76 2.51
CA SER A 248 19.26 -5.02 3.42
C SER A 248 19.36 -6.52 3.77
N ALA A 249 20.56 -6.99 4.14
CA ALA A 249 20.77 -8.38 4.53
C ALA A 249 19.89 -8.82 5.71
N LEU A 250 19.64 -7.94 6.67
CA LEU A 250 18.73 -8.21 7.80
C LEU A 250 17.28 -8.33 7.36
N ALA A 251 16.86 -7.44 6.47
CA ALA A 251 15.49 -7.46 5.95
C ALA A 251 15.23 -8.71 5.10
N GLU A 252 16.17 -9.11 4.25
CA GLU A 252 16.12 -10.35 3.47
C GLU A 252 15.97 -11.58 4.38
N ARG A 253 16.84 -11.72 5.40
CA ARG A 253 16.78 -12.82 6.37
C ARG A 253 15.44 -12.91 7.07
N ALA A 254 14.91 -11.77 7.52
CA ALA A 254 13.62 -11.72 8.22
C ALA A 254 12.45 -12.09 7.31
N VAL A 255 12.46 -11.63 6.06
CA VAL A 255 11.43 -11.97 5.08
C VAL A 255 11.48 -13.45 4.71
N LEU A 256 12.67 -14.00 4.47
CA LEU A 256 12.83 -15.45 4.20
C LEU A 256 12.25 -16.29 5.35
N ALA A 257 12.55 -15.94 6.60
CA ALA A 257 12.01 -16.63 7.76
C ALA A 257 10.48 -16.45 7.91
N ALA A 258 9.96 -15.27 7.57
CA ALA A 258 8.51 -15.01 7.59
C ALA A 258 7.75 -15.76 6.48
N LEU A 259 8.40 -16.04 5.35
CA LEU A 259 7.84 -16.80 4.24
C LEU A 259 7.95 -18.31 4.41
N ASP A 260 8.72 -18.77 5.40
CA ASP A 260 8.84 -20.20 5.67
C ASP A 260 7.51 -20.80 6.10
N SER A 261 7.22 -22.02 5.58
CA SER A 261 5.96 -22.73 5.82
C SER A 261 5.93 -23.37 7.21
N THR A 262 6.01 -22.54 8.24
CA THR A 262 6.04 -22.94 9.65
C THR A 262 4.97 -22.17 10.44
N ALA A 263 4.59 -22.69 11.61
CA ALA A 263 3.59 -22.11 12.49
C ALA A 263 3.93 -20.69 12.95
N ASP A 264 5.21 -20.34 13.04
CA ASP A 264 5.74 -19.04 13.44
C ASP A 264 6.30 -18.19 12.28
N GLY A 265 6.19 -18.70 11.06
CA GLY A 265 6.43 -18.03 9.78
C GLY A 265 5.12 -17.63 9.08
N VAL A 266 4.91 -18.11 7.86
CA VAL A 266 3.75 -17.70 7.04
C VAL A 266 2.40 -18.09 7.64
N ASP A 267 2.31 -19.16 8.44
CA ASP A 267 1.04 -19.55 9.07
C ASP A 267 0.66 -18.59 10.20
N TRP A 268 1.66 -17.99 10.90
CA TRP A 268 1.42 -16.88 11.82
C TRP A 268 0.77 -15.70 11.07
N VAL A 269 1.28 -15.33 9.90
CA VAL A 269 0.74 -14.24 9.07
C VAL A 269 -0.70 -14.53 8.68
N ARG A 270 -0.97 -15.72 8.17
CA ARG A 270 -2.33 -16.16 7.78
C ARG A 270 -3.31 -16.11 8.94
N THR A 271 -2.90 -16.61 10.11
CA THR A 271 -3.71 -16.60 11.33
C THR A 271 -4.08 -15.15 11.72
N HIS A 272 -3.12 -14.24 11.71
CA HIS A 272 -3.37 -12.85 12.10
C HIS A 272 -4.11 -12.06 11.03
N ALA A 273 -3.99 -12.41 9.76
CA ALA A 273 -4.85 -11.86 8.71
C ALA A 273 -6.33 -12.26 8.93
N VAL A 274 -6.60 -13.52 9.28
CA VAL A 274 -7.96 -13.98 9.63
C VAL A 274 -8.50 -13.26 10.87
N LEU A 275 -7.67 -13.06 11.90
CA LEU A 275 -8.07 -12.28 13.09
C LEU A 275 -8.37 -10.81 12.73
N ALA A 276 -7.56 -10.20 11.88
CA ALA A 276 -7.79 -8.84 11.41
C ALA A 276 -9.11 -8.72 10.63
N ILE A 277 -9.41 -9.66 9.73
CA ILE A 277 -10.68 -9.73 9.00
C ILE A 277 -11.86 -9.82 9.97
N ARG A 278 -11.80 -10.76 10.93
CA ARG A 278 -12.85 -10.92 11.95
C ARG A 278 -13.06 -9.65 12.77
N ASN A 279 -11.98 -9.04 13.24
CA ASN A 279 -12.06 -7.82 14.04
C ASN A 279 -12.55 -6.63 13.20
N ARG A 280 -12.18 -6.54 11.93
CA ARG A 280 -12.70 -5.56 10.98
C ARG A 280 -14.22 -5.66 10.84
N ASP A 281 -14.72 -6.85 10.59
CA ASP A 281 -16.16 -7.09 10.36
C ASP A 281 -16.96 -6.76 11.64
N GLN A 282 -16.47 -7.17 12.81
CA GLN A 282 -17.06 -6.80 14.10
C GLN A 282 -17.00 -5.28 14.34
N PHE A 283 -15.89 -4.62 13.99
CA PHE A 283 -15.70 -3.20 14.13
C PHE A 283 -16.66 -2.40 13.23
N MET A 284 -16.85 -2.83 11.98
CA MET A 284 -17.80 -2.19 11.07
C MET A 284 -19.23 -2.26 11.61
N LEU A 285 -19.64 -3.38 12.21
CA LEU A 285 -20.95 -3.49 12.87
C LEU A 285 -21.07 -2.51 14.06
N ALA A 286 -20.04 -2.40 14.89
CA ALA A 286 -20.04 -1.49 16.02
C ALA A 286 -20.09 -0.02 15.60
N LEU A 287 -19.38 0.35 14.52
CA LEU A 287 -19.48 1.69 13.91
C LEU A 287 -20.90 2.00 13.42
N GLY A 288 -21.57 1.02 12.77
CA GLY A 288 -22.95 1.16 12.34
C GLY A 288 -23.91 1.39 13.52
N GLN A 289 -23.73 0.66 14.62
CA GLN A 289 -24.50 0.84 15.86
C GLN A 289 -24.25 2.21 16.51
N ALA A 290 -23.06 2.77 16.34
CA ALA A 290 -22.72 4.12 16.81
C ALA A 290 -23.16 5.25 15.85
N GLY A 291 -23.90 4.93 14.78
CA GLY A 291 -24.45 5.91 13.83
C GLY A 291 -23.51 6.31 12.70
N PHE A 292 -22.38 5.65 12.55
CA PHE A 292 -21.49 5.86 11.41
C PHE A 292 -21.81 4.94 10.24
N ALA A 293 -21.44 5.34 9.04
CA ALA A 293 -21.61 4.54 7.81
C ALA A 293 -20.25 4.20 7.19
N PRO A 294 -19.53 3.18 7.73
CA PRO A 294 -18.26 2.77 7.16
C PRO A 294 -18.43 2.20 5.76
N LEU A 295 -17.46 2.44 4.87
CA LEU A 295 -17.44 1.78 3.57
C LEU A 295 -17.12 0.27 3.72
N PRO A 296 -17.60 -0.58 2.81
CA PRO A 296 -17.19 -1.98 2.76
C PRO A 296 -15.66 -2.10 2.71
N SER A 297 -15.09 -2.99 3.50
CA SER A 297 -13.63 -3.12 3.57
C SER A 297 -13.16 -4.54 3.22
N SER A 298 -12.10 -4.60 2.41
CA SER A 298 -11.32 -5.80 2.10
C SER A 298 -9.83 -5.61 2.48
N ALA A 299 -9.53 -4.68 3.40
CA ALA A 299 -8.20 -4.39 3.91
C ALA A 299 -8.15 -4.54 5.45
N ASN A 300 -7.00 -4.24 6.05
CA ASN A 300 -6.86 -4.17 7.52
C ASN A 300 -7.18 -2.78 8.09
N PHE A 301 -8.06 -2.04 7.46
CA PHE A 301 -8.56 -0.74 7.90
C PHE A 301 -9.94 -0.50 7.33
N VAL A 302 -10.62 0.54 7.84
CA VAL A 302 -11.96 0.94 7.40
C VAL A 302 -11.93 2.44 7.08
N LEU A 303 -12.61 2.86 6.02
CA LEU A 303 -12.88 4.28 5.75
C LEU A 303 -14.30 4.64 6.21
N VAL A 304 -14.39 5.71 6.99
CA VAL A 304 -15.66 6.23 7.55
C VAL A 304 -15.86 7.65 7.03
N PRO A 305 -16.68 7.87 6.00
CA PRO A 305 -17.06 9.22 5.58
C PRO A 305 -17.73 9.97 6.71
N THR A 306 -17.24 11.16 7.05
CA THR A 306 -17.81 12.05 8.06
C THR A 306 -17.36 13.49 7.82
N ALA A 307 -18.26 14.45 7.93
CA ALA A 307 -17.97 15.88 7.69
C ALA A 307 -16.97 16.46 8.70
N HIS A 308 -16.85 15.86 9.89
CA HIS A 308 -16.02 16.35 10.99
C HIS A 308 -14.73 15.52 11.20
N ALA A 309 -14.22 14.84 10.16
CA ALA A 309 -13.09 13.91 10.29
C ALA A 309 -11.85 14.54 10.95
N LEU A 310 -11.48 15.75 10.60
CA LEU A 310 -10.32 16.42 11.18
C LEU A 310 -10.50 16.73 12.67
N ASP A 311 -11.66 17.28 13.06
CA ASP A 311 -11.96 17.58 14.45
C ASP A 311 -12.01 16.31 15.31
N ILE A 312 -12.72 15.28 14.83
CA ILE A 312 -12.78 13.97 15.51
C ILE A 312 -11.38 13.40 15.70
N ALA A 313 -10.55 13.38 14.65
CA ALA A 313 -9.19 12.85 14.72
C ALA A 313 -8.31 13.61 15.75
N GLN A 314 -8.41 14.94 15.80
CA GLN A 314 -7.70 15.77 16.77
C GLN A 314 -8.17 15.50 18.21
N ARG A 315 -9.48 15.42 18.44
CA ARG A 315 -10.06 15.13 19.76
C ARG A 315 -9.71 13.71 20.23
N MET A 316 -9.67 12.73 19.32
CA MET A 316 -9.21 11.36 19.61
C MET A 316 -7.73 11.33 19.96
N SER A 317 -6.89 12.01 19.18
CA SER A 317 -5.44 12.10 19.43
C SER A 317 -5.14 12.70 20.81
N ALA A 318 -5.87 13.74 21.22
CA ALA A 318 -5.78 14.33 22.56
C ALA A 318 -6.15 13.34 23.70
N ARG A 319 -6.82 12.23 23.37
CA ARG A 319 -7.18 11.13 24.28
C ARG A 319 -6.32 9.87 24.08
N GLY A 320 -5.21 10.00 23.35
CA GLY A 320 -4.24 8.93 23.16
C GLY A 320 -4.62 7.90 22.09
N VAL A 321 -5.61 8.19 21.22
CA VAL A 321 -6.00 7.33 20.09
C VAL A 321 -5.77 8.06 18.79
N MET A 322 -4.87 7.56 17.94
CA MET A 322 -4.56 8.16 16.65
C MET A 322 -5.26 7.43 15.50
N VAL A 323 -5.94 8.21 14.64
CA VAL A 323 -6.55 7.77 13.39
C VAL A 323 -6.16 8.73 12.26
N ARG A 324 -6.33 8.33 11.01
CA ARG A 324 -6.01 9.19 9.86
C ARG A 324 -7.24 9.93 9.38
N SER A 325 -7.18 11.25 9.33
CA SER A 325 -8.21 12.07 8.67
C SER A 325 -7.83 12.39 7.22
N PHE A 326 -8.84 12.45 6.37
CA PHE A 326 -8.74 12.90 4.98
C PHE A 326 -9.69 14.06 4.75
N THR A 327 -9.26 15.01 3.92
CA THR A 327 -10.06 16.12 3.39
C THR A 327 -9.78 16.25 1.90
N GLY A 328 -10.71 16.82 1.14
CA GLY A 328 -10.54 17.02 -0.30
C GLY A 328 -10.60 15.70 -1.11
N LEU A 329 -11.30 14.69 -0.59
CA LEU A 329 -11.63 13.50 -1.37
C LEU A 329 -12.62 13.86 -2.48
N PRO A 330 -12.67 13.11 -3.60
CA PRO A 330 -13.50 13.43 -4.77
C PRO A 330 -14.97 13.62 -4.43
N LEU A 331 -15.55 14.73 -4.86
CA LEU A 331 -16.97 15.05 -4.67
C LEU A 331 -17.88 14.45 -5.74
N GLU A 332 -17.32 13.85 -6.77
CA GLU A 332 -18.03 13.09 -7.80
C GLU A 332 -18.60 11.77 -7.25
N ILE A 333 -18.11 11.31 -6.09
CA ILE A 333 -18.59 10.10 -5.42
C ILE A 333 -19.61 10.51 -4.34
N ASP A 334 -20.86 10.15 -4.53
CA ASP A 334 -22.00 10.60 -3.69
C ASP A 334 -21.77 10.45 -2.19
N ALA A 335 -21.21 9.33 -1.76
CA ALA A 335 -20.96 9.08 -0.33
C ALA A 335 -19.91 10.04 0.26
N LEU A 336 -18.93 10.47 -0.53
CA LEU A 336 -17.90 11.44 -0.14
C LEU A 336 -18.43 12.87 -0.27
N ALA A 337 -19.23 13.15 -1.30
CA ALA A 337 -19.87 14.45 -1.50
C ALA A 337 -20.73 14.87 -0.29
N ARG A 338 -21.49 13.91 0.27
CA ARG A 338 -22.33 14.14 1.46
C ARG A 338 -21.54 14.59 2.69
N THR A 339 -20.26 14.30 2.76
CA THR A 339 -19.38 14.68 3.87
C THR A 339 -18.38 15.78 3.50
N GLY A 340 -18.60 16.46 2.35
CA GLY A 340 -17.69 17.49 1.84
C GLY A 340 -16.28 16.97 1.50
N GLY A 341 -16.17 15.71 1.08
CA GLY A 341 -14.90 15.07 0.79
C GLY A 341 -14.06 14.75 2.02
N SER A 342 -14.70 14.57 3.17
CA SER A 342 -14.03 14.32 4.45
C SER A 342 -14.30 12.90 4.96
N ALA A 343 -13.27 12.22 5.50
CA ALA A 343 -13.39 10.86 6.03
C ALA A 343 -12.31 10.54 7.06
N LEU A 344 -12.56 9.56 7.92
CA LEU A 344 -11.59 8.93 8.82
C LEU A 344 -11.16 7.58 8.23
N ARG A 345 -9.87 7.28 8.20
CA ARG A 345 -9.34 5.93 7.98
C ARG A 345 -8.81 5.39 9.30
N ILE A 346 -9.29 4.23 9.68
CA ILE A 346 -9.05 3.63 10.98
C ILE A 346 -8.48 2.23 10.75
N GLY A 347 -7.25 2.00 11.19
CA GLY A 347 -6.60 0.69 11.17
C GLY A 347 -7.32 -0.30 12.08
N VAL A 348 -7.19 -1.58 11.78
CA VAL A 348 -7.77 -2.67 12.57
C VAL A 348 -6.66 -3.43 13.29
N GLY A 349 -6.81 -3.57 14.60
CA GLY A 349 -5.89 -4.25 15.52
C GLY A 349 -6.56 -5.27 16.43
N PRO A 350 -5.85 -5.71 17.48
CA PRO A 350 -6.39 -6.48 18.59
C PRO A 350 -7.69 -5.87 19.13
N TRP A 351 -8.62 -6.72 19.56
CA TRP A 351 -9.98 -6.25 19.87
C TRP A 351 -10.01 -5.28 21.06
N ASP A 352 -9.14 -5.40 22.03
CA ASP A 352 -9.00 -4.46 23.14
C ASP A 352 -8.63 -3.04 22.68
N MET A 353 -7.75 -2.91 21.67
CA MET A 353 -7.46 -1.62 21.04
C MET A 353 -8.68 -1.07 20.30
N MET A 354 -9.45 -1.92 19.64
CA MET A 354 -10.67 -1.52 18.94
C MET A 354 -11.76 -1.07 19.93
N GLN A 355 -11.88 -1.72 21.08
CA GLN A 355 -12.79 -1.31 22.16
C GLN A 355 -12.40 0.06 22.74
N THR A 356 -11.11 0.29 22.99
CA THR A 356 -10.59 1.58 23.46
C THR A 356 -10.92 2.68 22.43
N MET A 357 -10.68 2.40 21.14
CA MET A 357 -10.99 3.33 20.05
C MET A 357 -12.48 3.66 20.00
N LEU A 358 -13.37 2.66 20.08
CA LEU A 358 -14.82 2.85 20.06
C LEU A 358 -15.30 3.69 21.24
N SER A 359 -14.76 3.45 22.44
CA SER A 359 -15.08 4.25 23.64
C SER A 359 -14.71 5.71 23.45
N VAL A 360 -13.48 5.96 23.00
CA VAL A 360 -12.99 7.33 22.73
C VAL A 360 -13.78 7.99 21.60
N LEU A 361 -14.14 7.26 20.54
CA LEU A 361 -14.95 7.78 19.45
C LEU A 361 -16.33 8.22 19.95
N ALA A 362 -17.00 7.43 20.80
CA ALA A 362 -18.30 7.77 21.38
C ALA A 362 -18.23 9.08 22.20
N GLU A 363 -17.19 9.26 23.02
CA GLU A 363 -16.98 10.47 23.82
C GLU A 363 -16.75 11.72 22.97
N VAL A 364 -16.08 11.60 21.82
CA VAL A 364 -15.75 12.77 20.98
C VAL A 364 -16.82 13.06 19.93
N SER A 365 -17.75 12.14 19.71
CA SER A 365 -18.85 12.31 18.74
C SER A 365 -20.16 12.74 19.39
N ALA A 366 -20.25 12.67 20.73
CA ALA A 366 -21.35 13.22 21.52
C ALA A 366 -21.20 14.76 21.61
#